data_cee9fc8e3feacb2eff23f1d2c100cfd5
#
_entry.id   cee9fc8e3feacb2eff23f1d2c100cfd5
#
_cell.length_a   1.000
_cell.length_b   1.000
_cell.length_c   1.000
_cell.angle_alpha   90.00
_cell.angle_beta   90.00
_cell.angle_gamma   90.00
#
_symmetry.space_group_name_H-M   'P 1'
#
loop_
_entity.id
_entity.type
_entity.pdbx_description
1 polymer ?
#
loop_
_entity_poly.entity_id
_entity_poly.type
_entity_poly.pdbx_seq_one_letter_code
_entity_poly.pdbx_strand_id
1 'polypeptide(L)'
;LAGAPANNQIHLCAWRMRLLMTALKSPQHALTPEKLKLLNDAILDKCDANDGVKDRLLEDPRDCNFDPSALQCNGPETASCLTRQQLETVNAAYTDARKSTGELLYPRLPFGGELGWRVPGGETEPGRMDIDMFRHIANQNPAWDWRTFDLEKDIERALLHGKEIHAVDPDLGKFKARGGKLLIYHGWSDGGSGGAISALNTISYYESVLKQMGPNQDNWLRLFLVPGMAHCGGGTGPNQFHALAALERWREQNEPPKFITAARVNERGRIDMTRPLCPYPQRAVYGGTGSTNDAANYTCKVQGH
;
A
#
# COMPACT_ATOMS: atom_id res chain seq x y z
N LEU A 1 3.93 -13.56 -11.74
CA LEU A 1 4.12 -12.14 -11.48
C LEU A 1 2.85 -11.58 -10.84
N ALA A 2 2.99 -10.88 -9.71
CA ALA A 2 1.88 -10.22 -9.03
C ALA A 2 2.28 -8.77 -8.69
N GLY A 3 1.58 -7.80 -9.25
CA GLY A 3 1.73 -6.37 -8.94
C GLY A 3 0.59 -5.91 -8.05
N ALA A 4 0.90 -5.27 -6.92
CA ALA A 4 -0.06 -4.75 -5.95
C ALA A 4 -1.25 -5.72 -5.71
N PRO A 5 -1.00 -6.96 -5.22
CA PRO A 5 -2.03 -7.99 -5.16
C PRO A 5 -3.11 -7.65 -4.13
N ALA A 6 -4.38 -7.65 -4.60
CA ALA A 6 -5.56 -7.52 -3.75
C ALA A 6 -6.01 -8.91 -3.23
N ASN A 7 -5.07 -9.77 -2.85
CA ASN A 7 -5.32 -11.15 -2.45
C ASN A 7 -6.25 -11.27 -1.22
N ASN A 8 -6.17 -10.33 -0.28
CA ASN A 8 -6.99 -10.21 0.92
C ASN A 8 -8.27 -9.38 0.62
N GLN A 9 -9.00 -9.72 -0.45
CA GLN A 9 -10.04 -8.88 -1.06
C GLN A 9 -11.20 -8.54 -0.10
N ILE A 10 -11.69 -9.51 0.67
CA ILE A 10 -12.83 -9.30 1.57
C ILE A 10 -12.45 -8.33 2.69
N HIS A 11 -11.28 -8.52 3.32
CA HIS A 11 -10.83 -7.64 4.40
C HIS A 11 -10.42 -6.26 3.87
N LEU A 12 -9.88 -6.16 2.65
CA LEU A 12 -9.63 -4.88 1.98
C LEU A 12 -10.93 -4.08 1.84
N CYS A 13 -11.98 -4.68 1.28
CA CYS A 13 -13.28 -4.01 1.14
C CYS A 13 -13.88 -3.61 2.50
N ALA A 14 -13.72 -4.45 3.52
CA ALA A 14 -14.20 -4.15 4.87
C ALA A 14 -13.43 -2.97 5.51
N TRP A 15 -12.10 -2.94 5.37
CA TRP A 15 -11.29 -1.81 5.81
C TRP A 15 -11.69 -0.51 5.11
N ARG A 16 -11.92 -0.56 3.80
CA ARG A 16 -12.37 0.58 3.00
C ARG A 16 -13.76 1.05 3.40
N MET A 17 -14.72 0.13 3.62
CA MET A 17 -16.04 0.50 4.13
C MET A 17 -15.94 1.27 5.45
N ARG A 18 -15.07 0.85 6.37
CA ARG A 18 -14.84 1.55 7.64
C ARG A 18 -14.27 2.95 7.45
N LEU A 19 -13.30 3.13 6.53
CA LEU A 19 -12.77 4.43 6.17
C LEU A 19 -13.87 5.32 5.57
N LEU A 20 -14.65 4.79 4.63
CA LEU A 20 -15.70 5.52 3.94
C LEU A 20 -16.85 5.88 4.87
N MET A 21 -17.24 5.00 5.79
CA MET A 21 -18.22 5.34 6.83
C MET A 21 -17.78 6.53 7.69
N THR A 22 -16.48 6.72 7.91
CA THR A 22 -15.96 7.91 8.59
C THR A 22 -15.99 9.13 7.68
N ALA A 23 -15.46 9.02 6.47
CA ALA A 23 -15.35 10.12 5.51
C ALA A 23 -16.72 10.67 5.05
N LEU A 24 -17.75 9.83 5.03
CA LEU A 24 -19.10 10.19 4.59
C LEU A 24 -20.05 10.57 5.74
N LYS A 25 -19.56 10.70 6.97
CA LYS A 25 -20.40 11.18 8.11
C LYS A 25 -20.96 12.58 7.84
N SER A 26 -20.16 13.44 7.23
CA SER A 26 -20.60 14.77 6.80
C SER A 26 -19.62 15.36 5.76
N PRO A 27 -20.04 16.39 4.98
CA PRO A 27 -19.13 17.06 4.05
C PRO A 27 -17.84 17.61 4.68
N GLN A 28 -17.86 17.92 5.98
CA GLN A 28 -16.71 18.45 6.73
C GLN A 28 -15.59 17.41 6.95
N HIS A 29 -15.87 16.12 6.74
CA HIS A 29 -14.87 15.04 6.79
C HIS A 29 -14.09 14.90 5.48
N ALA A 30 -14.51 15.61 4.42
CA ALA A 30 -13.87 15.55 3.12
C ALA A 30 -12.42 16.08 3.17
N LEU A 31 -11.54 15.41 2.43
CA LEU A 31 -10.15 15.81 2.23
C LEU A 31 -10.00 16.33 0.79
N THR A 32 -9.78 17.62 0.62
CA THR A 32 -9.50 18.19 -0.70
C THR A 32 -8.07 17.84 -1.16
N PRO A 33 -7.75 17.95 -2.46
CA PRO A 33 -6.39 17.75 -2.95
C PRO A 33 -5.34 18.62 -2.21
N GLU A 34 -5.71 19.85 -1.84
CA GLU A 34 -4.84 20.76 -1.09
C GLU A 34 -4.58 20.25 0.33
N LYS A 35 -5.60 19.68 1.00
CA LYS A 35 -5.45 19.06 2.33
C LYS A 35 -4.62 17.79 2.27
N LEU A 36 -4.78 16.97 1.23
CA LEU A 36 -3.93 15.80 0.99
C LEU A 36 -2.49 16.21 0.70
N LYS A 37 -2.28 17.28 -0.05
CA LYS A 37 -0.94 17.82 -0.28
C LYS A 37 -0.30 18.34 1.01
N LEU A 38 -1.05 19.10 1.83
CA LEU A 38 -0.59 19.56 3.14
C LEU A 38 -0.13 18.38 4.01
N LEU A 39 -0.93 17.33 4.09
CA LEU A 39 -0.61 16.13 4.87
C LEU A 39 0.63 15.44 4.33
N ASN A 40 0.71 15.20 3.02
CA ASN A 40 1.85 14.57 2.37
C ASN A 40 3.13 15.36 2.56
N ASP A 41 3.09 16.69 2.37
CA ASP A 41 4.24 17.55 2.57
C ASP A 41 4.76 17.48 4.01
N ALA A 42 3.88 17.54 5.01
CA ALA A 42 4.27 17.46 6.42
C ALA A 42 4.91 16.10 6.79
N ILE A 43 4.40 15.01 6.22
CA ILE A 43 4.98 13.68 6.39
C ILE A 43 6.37 13.61 5.79
N LEU A 44 6.54 14.08 4.55
CA LEU A 44 7.84 14.07 3.87
C LEU A 44 8.83 15.01 4.55
N ASP A 45 8.41 16.20 4.99
CA ASP A 45 9.29 17.13 5.72
C ASP A 45 9.81 16.50 7.02
N LYS A 46 9.02 15.63 7.65
CA LYS A 46 9.40 14.90 8.87
C LYS A 46 10.28 13.70 8.62
N CYS A 47 10.02 12.92 7.55
CA CYS A 47 10.51 11.56 7.43
C CYS A 47 11.43 11.30 6.22
N ASP A 48 11.46 12.20 5.23
CA ASP A 48 12.22 12.04 3.98
C ASP A 48 13.71 11.70 4.21
N ALA A 49 14.31 12.33 5.23
CA ALA A 49 15.73 12.14 5.54
C ALA A 49 16.04 10.85 6.34
N ASN A 50 15.05 10.04 6.72
CA ASN A 50 15.27 8.89 7.59
C ASN A 50 16.11 7.79 6.93
N ASP A 51 16.07 7.68 5.60
CA ASP A 51 16.89 6.75 4.81
C ASP A 51 18.26 7.32 4.41
N GLY A 52 18.58 8.57 4.82
CA GLY A 52 19.83 9.28 4.52
C GLY A 52 19.79 10.09 3.21
N VAL A 53 18.66 10.14 2.53
CA VAL A 53 18.45 10.90 1.28
C VAL A 53 17.30 11.89 1.45
N LYS A 54 17.39 13.07 0.83
CA LYS A 54 16.29 14.05 0.75
C LYS A 54 15.85 14.17 -0.70
N ASP A 55 14.93 13.28 -1.12
CA ASP A 55 14.44 13.21 -2.48
C ASP A 55 12.91 13.17 -2.59
N ARG A 56 12.23 13.44 -1.47
CA ARG A 56 10.76 13.41 -1.33
C ARG A 56 10.17 12.01 -1.53
N LEU A 57 10.96 10.97 -1.24
CA LEU A 57 10.54 9.58 -1.22
C LEU A 57 10.80 8.97 0.16
N LEU A 58 9.98 8.04 0.57
CA LEU A 58 10.23 7.20 1.74
C LEU A 58 10.65 5.82 1.23
N GLU A 59 11.91 5.45 1.45
CA GLU A 59 12.42 4.13 1.05
C GLU A 59 11.66 3.02 1.78
N ASP A 60 11.37 3.24 3.08
CA ASP A 60 10.44 2.42 3.85
C ASP A 60 9.57 3.29 4.77
N PRO A 61 8.29 3.48 4.45
CA PRO A 61 7.37 4.27 5.27
C PRO A 61 7.17 3.79 6.70
N ARG A 62 7.60 2.56 7.04
CA ARG A 62 7.50 2.02 8.40
C ARG A 62 8.46 2.72 9.38
N ASP A 63 9.53 3.33 8.85
CA ASP A 63 10.49 4.11 9.64
C ASP A 63 10.00 5.54 9.92
N CYS A 64 8.87 5.93 9.35
CA CYS A 64 8.27 7.24 9.58
C CYS A 64 7.36 7.21 10.82
N ASN A 65 7.67 8.07 11.78
CA ASN A 65 6.82 8.31 12.95
C ASN A 65 6.23 9.73 12.87
N PHE A 66 5.07 9.86 12.24
CA PHE A 66 4.33 11.10 12.08
C PHE A 66 2.98 11.04 12.81
N ASP A 67 2.67 12.10 13.56
CA ASP A 67 1.36 12.28 14.20
C ASP A 67 0.56 13.34 13.42
N PRO A 68 -0.54 12.95 12.73
CA PRO A 68 -1.37 13.89 12.00
C PRO A 68 -1.99 15.01 12.86
N SER A 69 -2.10 14.83 14.17
CA SER A 69 -2.62 15.85 15.09
C SER A 69 -1.77 17.13 15.09
N ALA A 70 -0.49 17.05 14.68
CA ALA A 70 0.38 18.20 14.50
C ALA A 70 -0.15 19.22 13.47
N LEU A 71 -1.06 18.78 12.58
CA LEU A 71 -1.71 19.63 11.59
C LEU A 71 -3.07 20.15 12.04
N GLN A 72 -3.52 19.89 13.28
CA GLN A 72 -4.83 20.33 13.73
C GLN A 72 -4.96 21.85 13.75
N CYS A 73 -6.09 22.39 13.28
CA CYS A 73 -6.42 23.80 13.37
C CYS A 73 -6.59 24.22 14.85
N ASN A 74 -5.92 25.30 15.24
CA ASN A 74 -6.07 25.92 16.57
C ASN A 74 -7.20 26.98 16.61
N GLY A 75 -7.99 27.10 15.54
CA GLY A 75 -9.04 28.09 15.33
C GLY A 75 -9.86 27.75 14.08
N PRO A 76 -10.37 28.76 13.35
CA PRO A 76 -11.05 28.54 12.09
C PRO A 76 -10.17 27.77 11.10
N GLU A 77 -10.82 27.02 10.20
CA GLU A 77 -10.13 26.30 9.13
C GLU A 77 -9.33 27.23 8.22
N THR A 78 -8.10 26.85 7.90
CA THR A 78 -7.23 27.51 6.92
C THR A 78 -6.64 26.51 5.95
N ALA A 79 -5.95 26.96 4.91
CA ALA A 79 -5.25 26.09 3.97
C ALA A 79 -4.11 25.30 4.62
N SER A 80 -3.57 25.77 5.76
CA SER A 80 -2.39 25.21 6.44
C SER A 80 -2.71 24.29 7.64
N CYS A 81 -3.99 23.92 7.86
CA CYS A 81 -4.36 23.02 8.94
C CYS A 81 -5.50 22.08 8.54
N LEU A 82 -5.71 21.04 9.33
CA LEU A 82 -6.81 20.10 9.21
C LEU A 82 -7.82 20.33 10.34
N THR A 83 -9.11 20.33 10.01
CA THR A 83 -10.16 20.34 11.03
C THR A 83 -10.17 19.03 11.81
N ARG A 84 -10.87 19.00 12.94
CA ARG A 84 -11.07 17.76 13.71
C ARG A 84 -11.73 16.67 12.86
N GLN A 85 -12.73 17.02 12.04
CA GLN A 85 -13.42 16.07 11.18
C GLN A 85 -12.49 15.52 10.07
N GLN A 86 -11.68 16.36 9.46
CA GLN A 86 -10.67 15.93 8.48
C GLN A 86 -9.63 15.00 9.12
N LEU A 87 -9.20 15.28 10.35
CA LEU A 87 -8.32 14.40 11.10
C LEU A 87 -8.96 13.05 11.44
N GLU A 88 -10.27 13.00 11.71
CA GLU A 88 -10.98 11.72 11.88
C GLU A 88 -10.83 10.84 10.62
N THR A 89 -10.98 11.43 9.43
CA THR A 89 -10.78 10.72 8.14
C THR A 89 -9.33 10.27 7.95
N VAL A 90 -8.36 11.14 8.21
CA VAL A 90 -6.93 10.82 8.12
C VAL A 90 -6.58 9.67 9.07
N ASN A 91 -7.03 9.74 10.32
CA ASN A 91 -6.79 8.70 11.31
C ASN A 91 -7.46 7.37 10.94
N ALA A 92 -8.63 7.40 10.30
CA ALA A 92 -9.28 6.18 9.82
C ALA A 92 -8.43 5.49 8.73
N ALA A 93 -7.79 6.24 7.84
CA ALA A 93 -6.88 5.71 6.84
C ALA A 93 -5.59 5.12 7.44
N TYR A 94 -5.11 5.69 8.56
CA TYR A 94 -3.92 5.21 9.28
C TYR A 94 -4.26 4.26 10.44
N THR A 95 -5.44 3.67 10.44
CA THR A 95 -5.85 2.71 11.47
C THR A 95 -6.11 1.34 10.85
N ASP A 96 -5.50 0.31 11.42
CA ASP A 96 -5.76 -1.09 11.07
C ASP A 96 -7.25 -1.46 11.25
N ALA A 97 -7.77 -2.34 10.40
CA ALA A 97 -9.00 -3.06 10.71
C ALA A 97 -8.66 -4.27 11.57
N ARG A 98 -9.25 -4.32 12.77
CA ARG A 98 -9.06 -5.41 13.73
C ARG A 98 -10.41 -5.92 14.20
N LYS A 99 -10.47 -7.21 14.56
CA LYS A 99 -11.60 -7.77 15.31
C LYS A 99 -11.64 -7.19 16.74
N SER A 100 -12.75 -7.36 17.41
CA SER A 100 -12.92 -7.06 18.83
C SER A 100 -11.91 -7.80 19.73
N THR A 101 -11.41 -8.96 19.28
CA THR A 101 -10.33 -9.74 19.90
C THR A 101 -8.94 -9.16 19.74
N GLY A 102 -8.77 -8.10 18.91
CA GLY A 102 -7.48 -7.52 18.54
C GLY A 102 -6.80 -8.16 17.31
N GLU A 103 -7.34 -9.25 16.76
CA GLU A 103 -6.81 -9.89 15.55
C GLU A 103 -6.81 -8.91 14.37
N LEU A 104 -5.66 -8.81 13.67
CA LEU A 104 -5.51 -7.98 12.49
C LEU A 104 -6.26 -8.61 11.30
N LEU A 105 -7.20 -7.86 10.74
CA LEU A 105 -7.92 -8.23 9.51
C LEU A 105 -7.25 -7.60 8.28
N TYR A 106 -7.00 -6.29 8.35
CA TYR A 106 -6.34 -5.57 7.27
C TYR A 106 -5.52 -4.39 7.81
N PRO A 107 -4.27 -4.21 7.37
CA PRO A 107 -3.42 -3.13 7.86
C PRO A 107 -3.81 -1.76 7.28
N ARG A 108 -3.46 -0.74 8.02
CA ARG A 108 -3.56 0.68 7.61
C ARG A 108 -2.81 0.98 6.31
N LEU A 109 -3.02 2.16 5.73
CA LEU A 109 -2.15 2.66 4.67
C LEU A 109 -0.79 3.07 5.25
N PRO A 110 0.30 2.88 4.49
CA PRO A 110 1.59 3.47 4.82
C PRO A 110 1.58 4.99 4.55
N PHE A 111 2.52 5.71 5.17
CA PHE A 111 2.76 7.12 4.88
C PHE A 111 3.37 7.32 3.48
N GLY A 112 3.19 8.53 2.89
CA GLY A 112 3.79 8.93 1.61
C GLY A 112 2.93 8.64 0.37
N GLY A 113 1.72 8.08 0.54
CA GLY A 113 0.77 7.80 -0.55
C GLY A 113 -0.44 8.76 -0.62
N GLU A 114 -0.47 9.82 0.19
CA GLU A 114 -1.64 10.66 0.42
C GLU A 114 -2.13 11.37 -0.84
N LEU A 115 -1.22 11.74 -1.75
CA LEU A 115 -1.57 12.38 -3.03
C LEU A 115 -2.42 11.48 -3.94
N GLY A 116 -2.36 10.17 -3.73
CA GLY A 116 -3.17 9.18 -4.44
C GLY A 116 -4.53 8.89 -3.79
N TRP A 117 -4.79 9.39 -2.59
CA TRP A 117 -6.03 9.07 -1.89
C TRP A 117 -7.25 9.66 -2.61
N ARG A 118 -8.22 8.81 -2.83
CA ARG A 118 -9.55 9.20 -3.30
C ARG A 118 -10.55 8.94 -2.19
N VAL A 119 -10.53 9.81 -1.20
CA VAL A 119 -11.54 9.81 -0.14
C VAL A 119 -12.69 10.67 -0.66
N PRO A 120 -13.88 10.08 -0.92
CA PRO A 120 -15.00 10.85 -1.44
C PRO A 120 -15.36 11.96 -0.46
N GLY A 121 -15.50 13.14 -1.00
CA GLY A 121 -15.98 14.32 -0.27
C GLY A 121 -17.27 14.80 -0.89
N GLY A 122 -18.36 14.81 -0.12
CA GLY A 122 -19.66 15.29 -0.59
C GLY A 122 -20.46 14.27 -1.41
N GLU A 123 -19.97 13.03 -1.62
CA GLU A 123 -20.76 11.94 -2.18
C GLU A 123 -21.68 11.35 -1.11
N THR A 124 -22.82 10.81 -1.55
CA THR A 124 -23.83 10.26 -0.64
C THR A 124 -23.64 8.77 -0.35
N GLU A 125 -22.81 8.08 -1.14
CA GLU A 125 -22.55 6.63 -1.03
C GLU A 125 -21.08 6.29 -1.25
N PRO A 126 -20.58 5.19 -0.63
CA PRO A 126 -19.28 4.61 -0.95
C PRO A 126 -19.19 4.14 -2.41
N GLY A 127 -17.96 4.01 -2.92
CA GLY A 127 -17.72 3.49 -4.26
C GLY A 127 -18.31 2.09 -4.48
N ARG A 128 -18.74 1.79 -5.71
CA ARG A 128 -19.43 0.54 -6.06
C ARG A 128 -18.68 -0.71 -5.60
N MET A 129 -17.36 -0.76 -5.79
CA MET A 129 -16.58 -1.95 -5.45
C MET A 129 -16.71 -2.33 -3.96
N ASP A 130 -16.76 -1.33 -3.07
CA ASP A 130 -16.84 -1.54 -1.63
C ASP A 130 -18.25 -1.94 -1.22
N ILE A 131 -19.26 -1.22 -1.70
CA ILE A 131 -20.66 -1.53 -1.43
C ILE A 131 -21.06 -2.89 -2.03
N ASP A 132 -20.70 -3.17 -3.27
CA ASP A 132 -21.16 -4.33 -3.99
C ASP A 132 -20.62 -5.64 -3.39
N MET A 133 -19.42 -5.62 -2.79
CA MET A 133 -18.92 -6.73 -1.97
C MET A 133 -19.92 -7.11 -0.88
N PHE A 134 -20.42 -6.13 -0.13
CA PHE A 134 -21.30 -6.39 1.01
C PHE A 134 -22.77 -6.51 0.59
N ARG A 135 -23.19 -5.75 -0.42
CA ARG A 135 -24.56 -5.79 -0.93
C ARG A 135 -24.88 -7.13 -1.61
N HIS A 136 -24.02 -7.57 -2.52
CA HIS A 136 -24.32 -8.70 -3.39
C HIS A 136 -23.69 -10.01 -2.92
N ILE A 137 -22.48 -9.97 -2.33
CA ILE A 137 -21.81 -11.20 -1.89
C ILE A 137 -22.16 -11.49 -0.43
N ALA A 138 -21.89 -10.58 0.51
CA ALA A 138 -22.12 -10.85 1.92
C ALA A 138 -23.60 -10.95 2.28
N ASN A 139 -24.40 -9.96 1.92
CA ASN A 139 -25.82 -9.89 2.32
C ASN A 139 -26.77 -10.41 1.27
N GLN A 140 -26.34 -10.64 0.01
CA GLN A 140 -27.17 -11.11 -1.10
C GLN A 140 -28.47 -10.30 -1.24
N ASN A 141 -28.42 -9.00 -0.93
CA ASN A 141 -29.56 -8.09 -0.89
C ASN A 141 -29.24 -6.78 -1.63
N PRO A 142 -29.81 -6.56 -2.84
CA PRO A 142 -29.57 -5.31 -3.58
C PRO A 142 -30.01 -4.04 -2.85
N ALA A 143 -30.94 -4.15 -1.89
CA ALA A 143 -31.44 -3.05 -1.07
C ALA A 143 -30.67 -2.88 0.27
N TRP A 144 -29.57 -3.59 0.47
CA TRP A 144 -28.77 -3.47 1.68
C TRP A 144 -28.27 -2.05 1.89
N ASP A 145 -28.51 -1.48 3.07
CA ASP A 145 -28.04 -0.16 3.46
C ASP A 145 -26.63 -0.25 4.01
N TRP A 146 -25.66 0.34 3.32
CA TRP A 146 -24.26 0.36 3.70
C TRP A 146 -24.01 1.00 5.09
N ARG A 147 -24.93 1.82 5.57
CA ARG A 147 -24.85 2.43 6.90
C ARG A 147 -25.01 1.42 8.03
N THR A 148 -25.55 0.24 7.70
CA THR A 148 -25.71 -0.89 8.65
C THR A 148 -24.50 -1.82 8.66
N PHE A 149 -23.43 -1.49 7.95
CA PHE A 149 -22.21 -2.30 7.88
C PHE A 149 -21.65 -2.59 9.26
N ASP A 150 -21.46 -3.88 9.55
CA ASP A 150 -20.81 -4.39 10.75
C ASP A 150 -19.54 -5.15 10.34
N LEU A 151 -18.39 -4.69 10.81
CA LEU A 151 -17.09 -5.19 10.37
C LEU A 151 -16.97 -6.72 10.48
N GLU A 152 -17.34 -7.29 11.62
CA GLU A 152 -17.14 -8.73 11.86
C GLU A 152 -18.22 -9.56 11.19
N LYS A 153 -19.51 -9.21 11.38
CA LYS A 153 -20.62 -9.96 10.83
C LYS A 153 -20.64 -9.97 9.30
N ASP A 154 -20.36 -8.82 8.68
CA ASP A 154 -20.39 -8.74 7.22
C ASP A 154 -19.16 -9.41 6.59
N ILE A 155 -18.00 -9.41 7.26
CA ILE A 155 -16.85 -10.24 6.85
C ILE A 155 -17.20 -11.74 6.93
N GLU A 156 -17.81 -12.20 8.03
CA GLU A 156 -18.22 -13.60 8.17
C GLU A 156 -19.18 -14.03 7.05
N ARG A 157 -20.17 -13.18 6.73
CA ARG A 157 -21.09 -13.43 5.61
C ARG A 157 -20.37 -13.44 4.26
N ALA A 158 -19.45 -12.48 4.05
CA ALA A 158 -18.66 -12.42 2.81
C ALA A 158 -17.76 -13.65 2.64
N LEU A 159 -17.15 -14.14 3.70
CA LEU A 159 -16.36 -15.38 3.69
C LEU A 159 -17.22 -16.62 3.45
N LEU A 160 -18.46 -16.64 3.93
CA LEU A 160 -19.39 -17.75 3.69
C LEU A 160 -19.76 -17.87 2.21
N HIS A 161 -19.95 -16.74 1.52
CA HIS A 161 -20.49 -16.70 0.16
C HIS A 161 -19.47 -16.38 -0.94
N GLY A 162 -18.28 -15.88 -0.59
CA GLY A 162 -17.28 -15.39 -1.52
C GLY A 162 -15.84 -15.74 -1.16
N LYS A 163 -15.61 -16.82 -0.42
CA LYS A 163 -14.24 -17.23 -0.02
C LYS A 163 -13.28 -17.44 -1.19
N GLU A 164 -13.79 -17.75 -2.38
CA GLU A 164 -13.02 -18.00 -3.59
C GLU A 164 -12.26 -16.75 -4.08
N ILE A 165 -12.73 -15.55 -3.74
CA ILE A 165 -12.05 -14.31 -4.08
C ILE A 165 -11.11 -13.83 -2.95
N HIS A 166 -10.94 -14.62 -1.90
CA HIS A 166 -10.12 -14.30 -0.72
C HIS A 166 -8.87 -15.21 -0.68
N ALA A 167 -7.87 -14.86 -1.50
CA ALA A 167 -6.70 -15.68 -1.78
C ALA A 167 -5.58 -15.44 -0.75
N VAL A 168 -5.80 -15.85 0.49
CA VAL A 168 -4.88 -15.63 1.63
C VAL A 168 -4.19 -16.90 2.13
N ASP A 169 -4.40 -18.05 1.48
CA ASP A 169 -3.73 -19.29 1.85
C ASP A 169 -2.20 -19.13 1.72
N PRO A 170 -1.44 -19.28 2.81
CA PRO A 170 0.02 -19.16 2.79
C PRO A 170 0.72 -20.45 2.35
N ASP A 171 0.00 -21.59 2.23
CA ASP A 171 0.57 -22.84 1.74
C ASP A 171 0.69 -22.83 0.20
N LEU A 172 1.84 -22.44 -0.29
CA LEU A 172 2.19 -22.47 -1.70
C LEU A 172 3.02 -23.72 -2.08
N GLY A 173 2.99 -24.76 -1.26
CA GLY A 173 3.78 -25.99 -1.45
C GLY A 173 3.55 -26.64 -2.81
N LYS A 174 2.29 -26.75 -3.26
CA LYS A 174 1.94 -27.32 -4.58
C LYS A 174 2.50 -26.46 -5.74
N PHE A 175 2.49 -25.13 -5.60
CA PHE A 175 3.05 -24.22 -6.59
C PHE A 175 4.58 -24.37 -6.67
N LYS A 176 5.26 -24.37 -5.52
CA LYS A 176 6.71 -24.57 -5.42
C LYS A 176 7.15 -25.91 -5.99
N ALA A 177 6.44 -27.00 -5.66
CA ALA A 177 6.76 -28.35 -6.12
C ALA A 177 6.70 -28.52 -7.66
N ARG A 178 5.90 -27.69 -8.35
CA ARG A 178 5.85 -27.61 -9.81
C ARG A 178 6.93 -26.73 -10.43
N GLY A 179 7.91 -26.25 -9.65
CA GLY A 179 8.97 -25.35 -10.09
C GLY A 179 8.50 -23.92 -10.31
N GLY A 180 7.38 -23.53 -9.71
CA GLY A 180 6.85 -22.17 -9.81
C GLY A 180 7.81 -21.13 -9.25
N LYS A 181 7.88 -19.95 -9.88
CA LYS A 181 8.58 -18.76 -9.39
C LYS A 181 7.56 -17.65 -9.20
N LEU A 182 7.54 -17.04 -8.02
CA LEU A 182 6.61 -15.94 -7.70
C LEU A 182 7.39 -14.67 -7.40
N LEU A 183 7.28 -13.70 -8.29
CA LEU A 183 7.78 -12.35 -8.11
C LEU A 183 6.59 -11.44 -7.79
N ILE A 184 6.62 -10.83 -6.62
CA ILE A 184 5.62 -9.86 -6.16
C ILE A 184 6.27 -8.49 -6.14
N TYR A 185 5.56 -7.45 -6.56
CA TYR A 185 5.98 -6.07 -6.34
C TYR A 185 4.81 -5.21 -5.88
N HIS A 186 5.07 -4.16 -5.11
CA HIS A 186 4.05 -3.23 -4.63
C HIS A 186 4.63 -1.84 -4.44
N GLY A 187 3.90 -0.81 -4.89
CA GLY A 187 4.24 0.59 -4.64
C GLY A 187 3.92 1.00 -3.21
N TRP A 188 4.87 1.63 -2.52
CA TRP A 188 4.62 2.15 -1.18
C TRP A 188 3.54 3.24 -1.14
N SER A 189 3.36 3.98 -2.25
CA SER A 189 2.38 5.06 -2.36
C SER A 189 1.07 4.62 -3.02
N ASP A 190 0.72 3.31 -2.95
CA ASP A 190 -0.57 2.81 -3.42
C ASP A 190 -1.69 3.31 -2.51
N GLY A 191 -2.13 4.52 -2.78
CA GLY A 191 -3.13 5.26 -2.00
C GLY A 191 -4.53 5.30 -2.62
N GLY A 192 -4.73 4.71 -3.81
CA GLY A 192 -6.08 4.59 -4.22
C GLY A 192 -6.62 4.93 -5.58
N SER A 193 -5.93 4.84 -6.68
CA SER A 193 -6.58 5.01 -8.00
C SER A 193 -7.37 3.79 -8.51
N GLY A 194 -7.88 2.99 -7.69
CA GLY A 194 -8.68 1.79 -7.99
C GLY A 194 -9.11 1.09 -6.71
N GLY A 195 -8.82 1.71 -5.62
CA GLY A 195 -8.97 1.20 -4.26
C GLY A 195 -7.60 1.13 -3.61
N ALA A 196 -7.45 1.81 -2.48
CA ALA A 196 -6.25 1.78 -1.69
C ALA A 196 -5.90 0.33 -1.31
N ILE A 197 -4.84 -0.21 -1.88
CA ILE A 197 -4.30 -1.52 -1.48
C ILE A 197 -3.05 -1.25 -0.67
N SER A 198 -3.09 -1.55 0.62
CA SER A 198 -1.94 -1.32 1.49
C SER A 198 -0.77 -2.25 1.14
N ALA A 199 0.41 -1.69 0.86
CA ALA A 199 1.64 -2.47 0.68
C ALA A 199 1.97 -3.29 1.95
N LEU A 200 1.55 -2.84 3.13
CA LEU A 200 1.67 -3.58 4.37
C LEU A 200 0.89 -4.91 4.35
N ASN A 201 -0.24 -4.98 3.62
CA ASN A 201 -0.95 -6.25 3.42
C ASN A 201 -0.13 -7.24 2.60
N THR A 202 0.55 -6.77 1.55
CA THR A 202 1.43 -7.62 0.74
C THR A 202 2.61 -8.15 1.55
N ILE A 203 3.20 -7.33 2.42
CA ILE A 203 4.23 -7.76 3.36
C ILE A 203 3.67 -8.82 4.31
N SER A 204 2.51 -8.56 4.92
CA SER A 204 1.87 -9.51 5.85
C SER A 204 1.59 -10.86 5.19
N TYR A 205 1.13 -10.86 3.93
CA TYR A 205 0.95 -12.10 3.18
C TYR A 205 2.29 -12.80 2.88
N TYR A 206 3.29 -12.08 2.40
CA TYR A 206 4.62 -12.62 2.16
C TYR A 206 5.21 -13.26 3.41
N GLU A 207 5.15 -12.57 4.56
CA GLU A 207 5.62 -13.08 5.84
C GLU A 207 4.82 -14.28 6.33
N SER A 208 3.51 -14.34 6.06
CA SER A 208 2.69 -15.52 6.38
C SER A 208 3.12 -16.75 5.59
N VAL A 209 3.52 -16.58 4.33
CA VAL A 209 4.09 -17.66 3.50
C VAL A 209 5.43 -18.13 4.09
N LEU A 210 6.31 -17.20 4.50
CA LEU A 210 7.57 -17.57 5.15
C LEU A 210 7.36 -18.29 6.49
N LYS A 211 6.36 -17.86 7.26
CA LYS A 211 5.99 -18.53 8.52
C LYS A 211 5.47 -19.96 8.28
N GLN A 212 4.67 -20.16 7.25
CA GLN A 212 4.08 -21.46 6.90
C GLN A 212 5.10 -22.42 6.27
N MET A 213 5.93 -21.92 5.37
CA MET A 213 6.81 -22.73 4.52
C MET A 213 8.28 -22.72 4.96
N GLY A 214 8.61 -21.97 6.01
CA GLY A 214 9.97 -21.74 6.50
C GLY A 214 10.63 -20.49 5.87
N PRO A 215 11.70 -19.97 6.49
CA PRO A 215 12.26 -18.66 6.13
C PRO A 215 13.02 -18.64 4.80
N ASN A 216 13.54 -19.79 4.34
CA ASN A 216 14.44 -19.87 3.17
C ASN A 216 13.65 -20.13 1.88
N GLN A 217 12.88 -19.14 1.40
CA GLN A 217 12.04 -19.26 0.20
C GLN A 217 12.52 -18.38 -0.97
N ASP A 218 13.61 -17.66 -0.84
CA ASP A 218 14.13 -16.66 -1.78
C ASP A 218 14.58 -17.22 -3.14
N ASN A 219 14.68 -18.54 -3.26
CA ASN A 219 14.96 -19.24 -4.51
C ASN A 219 13.74 -19.41 -5.44
N TRP A 220 12.51 -19.11 -4.96
CA TRP A 220 11.29 -19.20 -5.76
C TRP A 220 10.26 -18.10 -5.45
N LEU A 221 10.39 -17.37 -4.32
CA LEU A 221 9.48 -16.31 -3.89
C LEU A 221 10.29 -15.05 -3.56
N ARG A 222 9.94 -13.91 -4.17
CA ARG A 222 10.55 -12.60 -3.90
C ARG A 222 9.51 -11.51 -3.92
N LEU A 223 9.66 -10.56 -3.00
CA LEU A 223 8.86 -9.33 -2.91
C LEU A 223 9.76 -8.12 -3.14
N PHE A 224 9.30 -7.18 -3.94
CA PHE A 224 9.95 -5.89 -4.22
C PHE A 224 9.00 -4.75 -3.86
N LEU A 225 9.42 -3.87 -2.97
CA LEU A 225 8.68 -2.67 -2.61
C LEU A 225 9.25 -1.48 -3.36
N VAL A 226 8.38 -0.62 -3.88
CA VAL A 226 8.78 0.45 -4.80
C VAL A 226 8.49 1.81 -4.17
N PRO A 227 9.53 2.55 -3.73
CA PRO A 227 9.37 3.87 -3.13
C PRO A 227 8.64 4.83 -4.05
N GLY A 228 7.63 5.52 -3.54
CA GLY A 228 6.89 6.54 -4.26
C GLY A 228 6.05 6.07 -5.44
N MET A 229 6.02 4.78 -5.78
CA MET A 229 5.13 4.25 -6.81
C MET A 229 3.70 4.10 -6.28
N ALA A 230 2.73 4.49 -7.08
CA ALA A 230 1.30 4.25 -6.84
C ALA A 230 0.90 2.82 -7.26
N HIS A 231 -0.38 2.57 -7.52
CA HIS A 231 -0.91 1.26 -7.89
C HIS A 231 -0.32 0.76 -9.22
N CYS A 232 0.66 -0.14 -9.16
CA CYS A 232 1.37 -0.77 -10.29
C CYS A 232 2.06 0.18 -11.28
N GLY A 233 2.10 1.48 -10.99
CA GLY A 233 2.70 2.52 -11.83
C GLY A 233 2.28 3.92 -11.40
N GLY A 234 2.86 4.97 -12.00
CA GLY A 234 2.63 6.34 -11.58
C GLY A 234 3.23 6.65 -10.20
N GLY A 235 2.78 7.76 -9.57
CA GLY A 235 3.37 8.26 -8.33
C GLY A 235 4.60 9.14 -8.58
N THR A 236 5.30 9.49 -7.50
CA THR A 236 6.43 10.44 -7.52
C THR A 236 7.79 9.76 -7.65
N GLY A 237 7.84 8.45 -7.42
CA GLY A 237 9.07 7.66 -7.44
C GLY A 237 9.34 6.93 -8.76
N PRO A 238 10.41 6.10 -8.81
CA PRO A 238 10.74 5.28 -9.96
C PRO A 238 9.69 4.18 -10.14
N ASN A 239 8.96 4.19 -11.26
CA ASN A 239 7.83 3.31 -11.51
C ASN A 239 7.88 2.58 -12.86
N GLN A 240 8.99 2.72 -13.60
CA GLN A 240 9.24 2.04 -14.86
C GLN A 240 10.32 0.97 -14.67
N PHE A 241 9.96 -0.31 -14.77
CA PHE A 241 10.89 -1.43 -14.61
C PHE A 241 10.37 -2.70 -15.30
N HIS A 242 11.26 -3.62 -15.60
CA HIS A 242 10.96 -4.83 -16.35
C HIS A 242 10.83 -6.06 -15.44
N ALA A 243 9.78 -6.09 -14.58
CA ALA A 243 9.52 -7.21 -13.66
C ALA A 243 9.31 -8.54 -14.38
N LEU A 244 8.62 -8.53 -15.56
CA LEU A 244 8.39 -9.74 -16.34
C LEU A 244 9.72 -10.32 -16.85
N ALA A 245 10.58 -9.50 -17.45
CA ALA A 245 11.89 -9.95 -17.92
C ALA A 245 12.78 -10.50 -16.79
N ALA A 246 12.67 -9.91 -15.58
CA ALA A 246 13.37 -10.44 -14.41
C ALA A 246 12.84 -11.83 -13.99
N LEU A 247 11.50 -12.03 -14.06
CA LEU A 247 10.89 -13.32 -13.77
C LEU A 247 11.23 -14.38 -14.85
N GLU A 248 11.26 -14.00 -16.13
CA GLU A 248 11.64 -14.87 -17.25
C GLU A 248 13.07 -15.39 -17.07
N ARG A 249 14.05 -14.51 -16.84
CA ARG A 249 15.43 -14.93 -16.53
C ARG A 249 15.49 -15.86 -15.31
N TRP A 250 14.76 -15.53 -14.27
CA TRP A 250 14.71 -16.39 -13.09
C TRP A 250 14.15 -17.78 -13.39
N ARG A 251 13.10 -17.86 -14.22
CA ARG A 251 12.47 -19.15 -14.56
C ARG A 251 13.31 -19.97 -15.55
N GLU A 252 13.90 -19.34 -16.56
CA GLU A 252 14.57 -20.00 -17.67
C GLU A 252 16.05 -20.27 -17.39
N GLN A 253 16.72 -19.34 -16.70
CA GLN A 253 18.16 -19.39 -16.42
C GLN A 253 18.46 -19.71 -14.96
N ASN A 254 17.43 -19.83 -14.11
CA ASN A 254 17.55 -20.00 -12.66
C ASN A 254 18.35 -18.88 -11.99
N GLU A 255 18.28 -17.66 -12.52
CA GLU A 255 18.92 -16.45 -12.01
C GLU A 255 17.93 -15.61 -11.20
N PRO A 256 17.84 -15.78 -9.87
CA PRO A 256 16.94 -14.96 -9.07
C PRO A 256 17.37 -13.49 -9.08
N PRO A 257 16.45 -12.53 -9.32
CA PRO A 257 16.81 -11.12 -9.40
C PRO A 257 17.36 -10.60 -8.07
N LYS A 258 18.65 -10.25 -8.01
CA LYS A 258 19.29 -9.67 -6.83
C LYS A 258 18.76 -8.25 -6.55
N PHE A 259 18.38 -7.55 -7.59
CA PHE A 259 17.64 -6.28 -7.60
C PHE A 259 17.00 -6.09 -8.98
N ILE A 260 16.09 -5.15 -9.09
CA ILE A 260 15.51 -4.71 -10.36
C ILE A 260 15.70 -3.20 -10.45
N THR A 261 16.39 -2.71 -11.51
CA THR A 261 16.53 -1.26 -11.68
C THR A 261 15.21 -0.69 -12.15
N ALA A 262 14.67 0.26 -11.38
CA ALA A 262 13.50 1.07 -11.74
C ALA A 262 13.94 2.48 -12.13
N ALA A 263 13.19 3.10 -13.04
CA ALA A 263 13.40 4.45 -13.51
C ALA A 263 12.15 5.32 -13.29
N ARG A 264 12.36 6.61 -13.07
CA ARG A 264 11.34 7.64 -13.20
C ARG A 264 11.55 8.36 -14.53
N VAL A 265 10.48 8.45 -15.31
CA VAL A 265 10.46 9.22 -16.56
C VAL A 265 9.70 10.51 -16.31
N ASN A 266 10.34 11.65 -16.54
CA ASN A 266 9.72 12.96 -16.35
C ASN A 266 8.77 13.32 -17.52
N GLU A 267 8.07 14.44 -17.37
CA GLU A 267 7.10 14.94 -18.38
C GLU A 267 7.71 15.17 -19.78
N ARG A 268 9.04 15.30 -19.89
CA ARG A 268 9.74 15.45 -21.15
C ARG A 268 10.19 14.11 -21.77
N GLY A 269 9.72 12.98 -21.19
CA GLY A 269 10.06 11.63 -21.64
C GLY A 269 11.52 11.20 -21.34
N ARG A 270 12.22 11.90 -20.42
CA ARG A 270 13.60 11.57 -20.04
C ARG A 270 13.65 10.92 -18.67
N ILE A 271 14.52 9.95 -18.50
CA ILE A 271 14.84 9.38 -17.20
C ILE A 271 15.57 10.45 -16.39
N ASP A 272 15.04 10.79 -15.22
CA ASP A 272 15.61 11.74 -14.28
C ASP A 272 15.95 11.12 -12.91
N MET A 273 15.53 9.87 -12.68
CA MET A 273 15.88 9.11 -11.49
C MET A 273 15.94 7.62 -11.83
N THR A 274 16.90 6.91 -11.28
CA THR A 274 16.92 5.44 -11.21
C THR A 274 17.15 4.97 -9.80
N ARG A 275 16.61 3.80 -9.43
CA ARG A 275 16.73 3.21 -8.10
C ARG A 275 16.79 1.67 -8.22
N PRO A 276 17.64 0.96 -7.47
CA PRO A 276 17.54 -0.49 -7.37
C PRO A 276 16.36 -0.83 -6.45
N LEU A 277 15.41 -1.59 -6.96
CA LEU A 277 14.40 -2.25 -6.13
C LEU A 277 15.06 -3.49 -5.52
N CYS A 278 15.14 -3.53 -4.22
CA CYS A 278 15.79 -4.62 -3.49
C CYS A 278 14.77 -5.68 -3.07
N PRO A 279 15.14 -6.98 -3.06
CA PRO A 279 14.23 -8.00 -2.57
C PRO A 279 14.04 -7.85 -1.05
N TYR A 280 12.79 -7.77 -0.61
CA TYR A 280 12.43 -7.68 0.80
C TYR A 280 13.06 -8.85 1.61
N PRO A 281 13.63 -8.60 2.80
CA PRO A 281 13.58 -7.37 3.60
C PRO A 281 14.73 -6.36 3.34
N GLN A 282 15.49 -6.52 2.26
CA GLN A 282 16.53 -5.54 1.90
C GLN A 282 15.91 -4.24 1.38
N ARG A 283 16.64 -3.13 1.54
CA ARG A 283 16.31 -1.78 1.07
C ARG A 283 17.47 -1.19 0.29
N ALA A 284 17.21 -0.21 -0.57
CA ALA A 284 18.23 0.53 -1.27
C ALA A 284 18.90 1.53 -0.29
N VAL A 285 20.19 1.32 -0.02
CA VAL A 285 20.98 2.18 0.87
C VAL A 285 21.94 3.00 0.04
N TYR A 286 21.85 4.32 0.13
CA TYR A 286 22.75 5.25 -0.55
C TYR A 286 24.18 5.13 -0.02
N GLY A 287 25.16 5.17 -0.93
CA GLY A 287 26.58 5.02 -0.59
C GLY A 287 27.26 6.28 -0.08
N GLY A 288 26.56 7.43 -0.01
CA GLY A 288 27.09 8.70 0.49
C GLY A 288 27.87 9.51 -0.54
N THR A 289 28.06 9.02 -1.77
CA THR A 289 28.78 9.71 -2.85
C THR A 289 28.06 9.54 -4.19
N GLY A 290 28.21 10.51 -5.08
CA GLY A 290 27.54 10.54 -6.39
C GLY A 290 26.11 11.10 -6.32
N SER A 291 25.36 10.99 -7.39
CA SER A 291 23.98 11.47 -7.47
C SER A 291 23.02 10.54 -6.73
N THR A 292 22.14 11.08 -5.89
CA THR A 292 21.03 10.34 -5.28
C THR A 292 19.98 9.88 -6.29
N ASN A 293 20.04 10.37 -7.52
CA ASN A 293 19.15 9.96 -8.62
C ASN A 293 19.73 8.84 -9.48
N ASP A 294 20.86 8.25 -9.10
CA ASP A 294 21.50 7.18 -9.86
C ASP A 294 21.55 5.88 -9.05
N ALA A 295 20.92 4.83 -9.57
CA ALA A 295 20.89 3.50 -8.97
C ALA A 295 22.29 2.93 -8.68
N ALA A 296 23.32 3.31 -9.44
CA ALA A 296 24.69 2.84 -9.24
C ALA A 296 25.30 3.27 -7.90
N ASN A 297 24.74 4.30 -7.25
CA ASN A 297 25.20 4.83 -5.97
C ASN A 297 24.47 4.19 -4.76
N TYR A 298 23.69 3.13 -4.99
CA TYR A 298 22.94 2.41 -3.96
C TYR A 298 23.35 0.95 -3.88
N THR A 299 23.20 0.38 -2.70
CA THR A 299 23.38 -1.05 -2.47
C THR A 299 22.19 -1.63 -1.71
N CYS A 300 21.78 -2.85 -2.05
CA CYS A 300 20.75 -3.56 -1.30
C CYS A 300 21.31 -4.10 0.02
N LYS A 301 20.73 -3.68 1.15
CA LYS A 301 21.13 -4.13 2.50
C LYS A 301 19.90 -4.39 3.35
N VAL A 302 20.00 -5.39 4.24
CA VAL A 302 19.04 -5.54 5.34
C VAL A 302 19.36 -4.45 6.36
N GLN A 303 18.38 -3.62 6.68
CA GLN A 303 18.46 -2.68 7.80
C GLN A 303 17.54 -3.19 8.92
N GLY A 304 18.02 -3.21 10.15
CA GLY A 304 17.19 -3.45 11.33
C GLY A 304 16.20 -2.28 11.53
N HIS A 305 15.00 -2.61 11.98
CA HIS A 305 14.03 -1.63 12.48
C HIS A 305 14.36 -1.23 13.91
#